data_6e53218ac06cb28a1299f3bd365aa4cb
#
_entry.id   6e53218ac06cb28a1299f3bd365aa4cb
#
_cell.length_a   1.000
_cell.length_b   1.000
_cell.length_c   1.000
_cell.angle_alpha   90.00
_cell.angle_beta   90.00
_cell.angle_gamma   90.00
#
_symmetry.space_group_name_H-M   'P 1'
#
loop_
_entity.id
_entity.type
_entity.pdbx_description
1 polymer ?
#
loop_
_entity_poly.entity_id
_entity_poly.type
_entity_poly.pdbx_seq_one_letter_code
_entity_poly.pdbx_strand_id
1 'polypeptide(L)'
;MDLEVLQRILDGREKPTNLSFELLKNITENFSHDREIGHGGFATVYKGVLPNGNVAVKRIRNSHSINEALFYREVDSLLNIEHKNVVRFLGFCASTDQTAIQIEGSKQHIYAEVRERLLCFEYISNGSLQKYIADELRGLEWNTRYEIIRGICEGLHHLHKEKQIYHMDLKPDNILLDNDMVPKITDFGLSRLDEKSKTMSEERYGSL
;
A
#
# COMPACT_ATOMS: atom_id res chain seq x y z
N MET A 1 9.78 10.40 -18.40
CA MET A 1 10.50 10.94 -17.23
C MET A 1 10.08 10.20 -15.95
N ASP A 2 8.84 10.28 -15.50
CA ASP A 2 8.38 9.62 -14.26
C ASP A 2 8.48 8.09 -14.28
N LEU A 3 8.20 7.47 -15.42
CA LEU A 3 8.32 6.01 -15.59
C LEU A 3 9.76 5.53 -15.37
N GLU A 4 10.74 6.22 -15.93
CA GLU A 4 12.17 5.89 -15.77
C GLU A 4 12.64 6.10 -14.32
N VAL A 5 12.09 7.09 -13.63
CA VAL A 5 12.35 7.30 -12.19
C VAL A 5 11.87 6.09 -11.40
N LEU A 6 10.61 5.67 -11.59
CA LEU A 6 10.08 4.49 -10.90
C LEU A 6 10.85 3.19 -11.25
N GLN A 7 11.30 3.04 -12.51
CA GLN A 7 12.15 1.91 -12.91
C GLN A 7 13.49 1.92 -12.15
N ARG A 8 14.15 3.08 -12.02
CA ARG A 8 15.39 3.20 -11.24
C ARG A 8 15.19 2.95 -9.75
N ILE A 9 14.06 3.37 -9.20
CA ILE A 9 13.69 3.07 -7.81
C ILE A 9 13.48 1.55 -7.64
N LEU A 10 12.77 0.91 -8.55
CA LEU A 10 12.54 -0.54 -8.52
C LEU A 10 13.86 -1.31 -8.59
N ASP A 11 14.81 -0.87 -9.42
CA ASP A 11 16.16 -1.42 -9.54
C ASP A 11 17.07 -1.10 -8.33
N GLY A 12 16.62 -0.30 -7.37
CA GLY A 12 17.42 0.13 -6.20
C GLY A 12 18.48 1.20 -6.51
N ARG A 13 18.40 1.85 -7.68
CA ARG A 13 19.35 2.91 -8.11
C ARG A 13 18.93 4.30 -7.65
N GLU A 14 17.71 4.47 -7.23
CA GLU A 14 17.15 5.74 -6.77
C GLU A 14 16.27 5.51 -5.53
N LYS A 15 16.14 6.54 -4.70
CA LYS A 15 15.31 6.48 -3.48
C LYS A 15 13.83 6.69 -3.80
N PRO A 16 12.92 6.16 -2.94
CA PRO A 16 11.49 6.42 -3.04
C PRO A 16 11.17 7.91 -3.09
N THR A 17 10.20 8.29 -3.94
CA THR A 17 9.83 9.69 -4.15
C THR A 17 8.33 9.87 -4.35
N ASN A 18 7.89 11.13 -4.51
CA ASN A 18 6.54 11.44 -4.96
C ASN A 18 6.39 11.05 -6.44
N LEU A 19 5.36 10.27 -6.74
CA LEU A 19 5.03 9.75 -8.07
C LEU A 19 3.79 10.46 -8.60
N SER A 20 3.73 10.73 -9.90
CA SER A 20 2.54 11.36 -10.49
C SER A 20 1.34 10.40 -10.50
N PHE A 21 0.14 10.95 -10.31
CA PHE A 21 -1.10 10.19 -10.39
C PHE A 21 -1.28 9.53 -11.76
N GLU A 22 -0.98 10.25 -12.83
CA GLU A 22 -1.08 9.74 -14.20
C GLU A 22 -0.15 8.55 -14.46
N LEU A 23 1.07 8.54 -13.89
CA LEU A 23 1.94 7.37 -13.97
C LEU A 23 1.28 6.16 -13.32
N LEU A 24 0.83 6.29 -12.06
CA LEU A 24 0.23 5.18 -11.31
C LEU A 24 -1.06 4.68 -11.96
N LYS A 25 -1.86 5.58 -12.52
CA LYS A 25 -3.04 5.29 -13.31
C LYS A 25 -2.71 4.49 -14.58
N ASN A 26 -1.69 4.91 -15.31
CA ASN A 26 -1.29 4.26 -16.57
C ASN A 26 -0.75 2.84 -16.33
N ILE A 27 0.16 2.63 -15.38
CA ILE A 27 0.75 1.32 -15.12
C ILE A 27 -0.25 0.31 -14.53
N THR A 28 -1.37 0.78 -13.98
CA THR A 28 -2.48 -0.03 -13.45
C THR A 28 -3.67 -0.13 -14.41
N GLU A 29 -3.53 0.33 -15.67
CA GLU A 29 -4.61 0.36 -16.66
C GLU A 29 -5.87 1.07 -16.12
N ASN A 30 -5.68 2.29 -15.64
CA ASN A 30 -6.73 3.11 -15.02
C ASN A 30 -7.38 2.42 -13.81
N PHE A 31 -6.56 1.76 -12.96
CA PHE A 31 -7.02 0.98 -11.81
C PHE A 31 -8.06 -0.08 -12.20
N SER A 32 -7.78 -0.78 -13.31
CA SER A 32 -8.64 -1.83 -13.83
C SER A 32 -8.89 -2.93 -12.81
N HIS A 33 -10.09 -3.49 -12.81
CA HIS A 33 -10.43 -4.63 -11.97
C HIS A 33 -9.53 -5.84 -12.24
N ASP A 34 -9.10 -6.03 -13.48
CA ASP A 34 -8.18 -7.13 -13.85
C ASP A 34 -6.77 -6.97 -13.24
N ARG A 35 -6.45 -5.76 -12.77
CA ARG A 35 -5.21 -5.45 -12.06
C ARG A 35 -5.35 -5.49 -10.54
N GLU A 36 -6.54 -5.71 -10.02
CA GLU A 36 -6.78 -5.78 -8.58
C GLU A 36 -6.17 -7.06 -7.99
N ILE A 37 -5.30 -6.89 -6.98
CA ILE A 37 -4.61 -7.99 -6.29
C ILE A 37 -4.94 -8.06 -4.80
N GLY A 38 -5.65 -7.06 -4.28
CA GLY A 38 -6.09 -7.02 -2.89
C GLY A 38 -7.16 -5.97 -2.66
N HIS A 39 -8.13 -6.31 -1.83
CA HIS A 39 -9.26 -5.45 -1.50
C HIS A 39 -9.52 -5.46 0.00
N GLY A 40 -9.52 -4.28 0.60
CA GLY A 40 -9.83 -4.08 2.02
C GLY A 40 -10.80 -2.91 2.22
N GLY A 41 -11.28 -2.72 3.44
CA GLY A 41 -12.17 -1.61 3.78
C GLY A 41 -11.55 -0.23 3.56
N PHE A 42 -10.25 -0.11 3.78
CA PHE A 42 -9.51 1.14 3.72
C PHE A 42 -8.86 1.43 2.36
N ALA A 43 -8.43 0.41 1.64
CA ALA A 43 -7.70 0.57 0.38
C ALA A 43 -7.94 -0.60 -0.58
N THR A 44 -7.68 -0.35 -1.86
CA THR A 44 -7.58 -1.37 -2.91
C THR A 44 -6.16 -1.39 -3.44
N VAL A 45 -5.61 -2.58 -3.65
CA VAL A 45 -4.26 -2.78 -4.16
C VAL A 45 -4.30 -3.28 -5.59
N TYR A 46 -3.56 -2.62 -6.46
CA TYR A 46 -3.49 -2.93 -7.90
C TYR A 46 -2.07 -3.34 -8.28
N LYS A 47 -1.96 -4.28 -9.21
CA LYS A 47 -0.70 -4.62 -9.86
C LYS A 47 -0.38 -3.59 -10.93
N GLY A 48 0.71 -2.87 -10.76
CA GLY A 48 1.29 -2.00 -11.79
C GLY A 48 2.34 -2.75 -12.60
N VAL A 49 2.33 -2.60 -13.91
CA VAL A 49 3.27 -3.27 -14.82
C VAL A 49 4.25 -2.25 -15.42
N LEU A 50 5.53 -2.54 -15.24
CA LEU A 50 6.66 -1.75 -15.75
C LEU A 50 7.49 -2.62 -16.69
N PRO A 51 8.27 -2.05 -17.61
CA PRO A 51 9.18 -2.80 -18.50
C PRO A 51 10.19 -3.68 -17.75
N ASN A 52 10.65 -3.26 -16.57
CA ASN A 52 11.65 -3.96 -15.75
C ASN A 52 11.06 -4.72 -14.56
N GLY A 53 9.74 -4.86 -14.44
CA GLY A 53 9.12 -5.62 -13.37
C GLY A 53 7.72 -5.15 -12.99
N ASN A 54 7.23 -5.59 -11.84
CA ASN A 54 5.90 -5.24 -11.36
C ASN A 54 5.99 -4.49 -10.03
N VAL A 55 4.98 -3.67 -9.76
CA VAL A 55 4.81 -2.96 -8.50
C VAL A 55 3.41 -3.20 -7.94
N ALA A 56 3.22 -2.97 -6.65
CA ALA A 56 1.91 -2.97 -5.99
C ALA A 56 1.52 -1.53 -5.67
N VAL A 57 0.40 -1.07 -6.22
CA VAL A 57 -0.12 0.28 -6.02
C VAL A 57 -1.34 0.21 -5.11
N LYS A 58 -1.18 0.70 -3.89
CA LYS A 58 -2.24 0.74 -2.88
C LYS A 58 -2.95 2.10 -2.95
N ARG A 59 -4.18 2.11 -3.46
CA ARG A 59 -5.03 3.30 -3.56
C ARG A 59 -5.93 3.38 -2.34
N ILE A 60 -5.80 4.44 -1.56
CA ILE A 60 -6.56 4.67 -0.34
C ILE A 60 -7.95 5.18 -0.72
N ARG A 61 -8.99 4.55 -0.16
CA ARG A 61 -10.37 4.97 -0.35
C ARG A 61 -10.70 6.16 0.55
N ASN A 62 -11.71 6.92 0.17
CA ASN A 62 -12.20 8.08 0.95
C ASN A 62 -11.06 9.05 1.35
N SER A 63 -10.13 9.29 0.43
CA SER A 63 -8.97 10.15 0.67
C SER A 63 -9.34 11.58 1.12
N HIS A 64 -10.58 12.02 0.88
CA HIS A 64 -11.12 13.29 1.39
C HIS A 64 -11.21 13.37 2.91
N SER A 65 -11.39 12.22 3.60
CA SER A 65 -11.50 12.14 5.07
C SER A 65 -10.14 11.94 5.75
N ILE A 66 -9.07 11.70 4.99
CA ILE A 66 -7.75 11.46 5.55
C ILE A 66 -7.12 12.78 5.97
N ASN A 67 -6.60 12.79 7.20
CA ASN A 67 -5.77 13.89 7.67
C ASN A 67 -4.42 13.87 6.94
N GLU A 68 -4.12 14.92 6.19
CA GLU A 68 -2.90 15.02 5.40
C GLU A 68 -1.62 14.88 6.23
N ALA A 69 -1.58 15.51 7.40
CA ALA A 69 -0.41 15.41 8.28
C ALA A 69 -0.15 13.95 8.72
N LEU A 70 -1.21 13.16 8.93
CA LEU A 70 -1.08 11.74 9.24
C LEU A 70 -0.60 10.94 8.03
N PHE A 71 -1.10 11.23 6.82
CA PHE A 71 -0.64 10.58 5.61
C PHE A 71 0.86 10.80 5.39
N TYR A 72 1.33 12.05 5.44
CA TYR A 72 2.76 12.34 5.27
C TYR A 72 3.63 11.75 6.39
N ARG A 73 3.13 11.71 7.62
CA ARG A 73 3.83 11.04 8.73
C ARG A 73 4.02 9.55 8.49
N GLU A 74 3.02 8.86 7.92
CA GLU A 74 3.14 7.45 7.54
C GLU A 74 4.11 7.29 6.36
N VAL A 75 4.06 8.17 5.35
CA VAL A 75 5.04 8.21 4.26
C VAL A 75 6.46 8.37 4.79
N ASP A 76 6.70 9.31 5.71
CA ASP A 76 8.01 9.53 6.32
C ASP A 76 8.50 8.29 7.08
N SER A 77 7.59 7.58 7.73
CA SER A 77 7.91 6.29 8.39
C SER A 77 8.33 5.24 7.37
N LEU A 78 7.60 5.11 6.25
CA LEU A 78 7.87 4.14 5.19
C LEU A 78 9.20 4.41 4.47
N LEU A 79 9.55 5.68 4.24
CA LEU A 79 10.79 6.10 3.58
C LEU A 79 12.06 5.63 4.32
N ASN A 80 11.96 5.38 5.62
CA ASN A 80 13.07 5.01 6.49
C ASN A 80 13.18 3.51 6.77
N ILE A 81 12.35 2.67 6.13
CA ILE A 81 12.34 1.23 6.34
C ILE A 81 12.99 0.53 5.15
N GLU A 82 14.06 -0.20 5.44
CA GLU A 82 14.72 -1.08 4.48
C GLU A 82 15.15 -2.35 5.22
N HIS A 83 14.48 -3.47 4.92
CA HIS A 83 14.78 -4.77 5.51
C HIS A 83 14.28 -5.90 4.60
N LYS A 84 15.06 -6.99 4.49
CA LYS A 84 14.75 -8.15 3.61
C LYS A 84 13.39 -8.79 3.88
N ASN A 85 12.89 -8.73 5.13
CA ASN A 85 11.62 -9.31 5.54
C ASN A 85 10.50 -8.27 5.71
N VAL A 86 10.64 -7.09 5.12
CA VAL A 86 9.62 -6.05 5.06
C VAL A 86 9.45 -5.64 3.62
N VAL A 87 8.20 -5.49 3.16
CA VAL A 87 7.91 -5.05 1.79
C VAL A 87 8.50 -3.67 1.55
N ARG A 88 9.31 -3.55 0.48
CA ARG A 88 10.01 -2.33 0.13
C ARG A 88 9.05 -1.26 -0.39
N PHE A 89 9.12 -0.09 0.18
CA PHE A 89 8.42 1.09 -0.27
C PHE A 89 9.13 1.72 -1.47
N LEU A 90 8.40 2.11 -2.52
CA LEU A 90 8.94 2.67 -3.76
C LEU A 90 8.55 4.12 -3.96
N GLY A 91 7.47 4.58 -3.32
CA GLY A 91 7.02 5.95 -3.45
C GLY A 91 5.55 6.15 -3.12
N PHE A 92 5.08 7.37 -3.25
CA PHE A 92 3.70 7.75 -2.93
C PHE A 92 3.16 8.74 -3.96
N CYS A 93 1.84 8.89 -3.98
CA CYS A 93 1.18 9.98 -4.70
C CYS A 93 0.22 10.71 -3.76
N ALA A 94 0.31 12.04 -3.74
CA ALA A 94 -0.60 12.92 -3.02
C ALA A 94 -1.11 13.99 -4.01
N SER A 95 -2.04 13.59 -4.90
CA SER A 95 -2.66 14.51 -5.86
C SER A 95 -3.92 15.13 -5.28
N THR A 96 -4.13 16.39 -5.59
CA THR A 96 -5.34 17.14 -5.26
C THR A 96 -5.68 18.00 -6.47
N ASP A 97 -6.74 17.62 -7.16
CA ASP A 97 -7.20 18.27 -8.38
C ASP A 97 -8.60 18.88 -8.17
N GLN A 98 -8.88 19.97 -8.86
CA GLN A 98 -10.22 20.56 -8.92
C GLN A 98 -10.91 20.15 -10.20
N THR A 99 -12.03 19.44 -10.08
CA THR A 99 -12.84 19.02 -11.21
C THR A 99 -14.13 19.84 -11.27
N ALA A 100 -14.40 20.47 -12.40
CA ALA A 100 -15.65 21.16 -12.64
C ALA A 100 -16.76 20.13 -12.90
N ILE A 101 -17.77 20.08 -12.04
CA ILE A 101 -18.96 19.23 -12.18
C ILE A 101 -20.12 20.12 -12.60
N GLN A 102 -20.72 19.85 -13.75
CA GLN A 102 -21.92 20.54 -14.17
C GLN A 102 -23.14 20.03 -13.38
N ILE A 103 -23.91 20.96 -12.80
CA ILE A 103 -25.16 20.59 -12.12
C ILE A 103 -26.17 20.17 -13.19
N GLU A 104 -26.75 18.98 -13.00
CA GLU A 104 -27.76 18.44 -13.91
C GLU A 104 -28.96 19.44 -14.02
N GLY A 105 -29.31 19.83 -15.24
CA GLY A 105 -30.36 20.84 -15.49
C GLY A 105 -29.94 22.33 -15.37
N SER A 106 -28.65 22.62 -15.09
CA SER A 106 -28.13 23.99 -14.99
C SER A 106 -26.89 24.18 -15.88
N LYS A 107 -26.61 25.44 -16.26
CA LYS A 107 -25.35 25.84 -16.89
C LYS A 107 -24.23 26.13 -15.85
N GLN A 108 -24.54 26.01 -14.57
CA GLN A 108 -23.59 26.29 -13.50
C GLN A 108 -22.67 25.09 -13.25
N HIS A 109 -21.39 25.38 -12.98
CA HIS A 109 -20.39 24.41 -12.60
C HIS A 109 -20.06 24.57 -11.11
N ILE A 110 -19.97 23.44 -10.41
CA ILE A 110 -19.42 23.37 -9.07
C ILE A 110 -18.02 22.80 -9.21
N TYR A 111 -17.04 23.39 -8.53
CA TYR A 111 -15.70 22.84 -8.46
C TYR A 111 -15.62 21.89 -7.26
N ALA A 112 -15.46 20.60 -7.54
CA ALA A 112 -15.22 19.59 -6.52
C ALA A 112 -13.71 19.30 -6.44
N GLU A 113 -13.21 19.23 -5.23
CA GLU A 113 -11.83 18.82 -4.97
C GLU A 113 -11.77 17.30 -4.98
N VAL A 114 -10.92 16.73 -5.85
CA VAL A 114 -10.64 15.31 -5.94
C VAL A 114 -9.27 15.06 -5.34
N ARG A 115 -9.23 14.32 -4.23
CA ARG A 115 -7.99 13.94 -3.55
C ARG A 115 -7.67 12.48 -3.82
N GLU A 116 -6.46 12.23 -4.27
CA GLU A 116 -5.93 10.88 -4.46
C GLU A 116 -4.72 10.67 -3.55
N ARG A 117 -4.72 9.56 -2.81
CA ARG A 117 -3.63 9.16 -1.91
C ARG A 117 -3.27 7.73 -2.20
N LEU A 118 -2.07 7.53 -2.74
CA LEU A 118 -1.59 6.22 -3.17
C LEU A 118 -0.21 5.95 -2.58
N LEU A 119 0.05 4.67 -2.31
CA LEU A 119 1.35 4.17 -1.87
C LEU A 119 1.81 3.10 -2.85
N CYS A 120 3.08 3.17 -3.28
CA CYS A 120 3.68 2.23 -4.21
C CYS A 120 4.72 1.38 -3.50
N PHE A 121 4.62 0.06 -3.66
CA PHE A 121 5.50 -0.95 -3.06
C PHE A 121 6.04 -1.92 -4.11
N GLU A 122 7.09 -2.66 -3.78
CA GLU A 122 7.51 -3.81 -4.58
C GLU A 122 6.37 -4.83 -4.68
N TYR A 123 6.26 -5.49 -5.84
CA TYR A 123 5.27 -6.55 -6.03
C TYR A 123 5.85 -7.89 -5.58
N ILE A 124 5.14 -8.59 -4.71
CA ILE A 124 5.51 -9.90 -4.18
C ILE A 124 4.66 -10.97 -4.85
N SER A 125 5.29 -11.92 -5.51
CA SER A 125 4.66 -12.78 -6.52
C SER A 125 3.84 -13.95 -5.97
N ASN A 126 4.26 -14.58 -4.87
CA ASN A 126 3.60 -15.79 -4.37
C ASN A 126 2.37 -15.50 -3.48
N GLY A 127 2.06 -14.21 -3.26
CA GLY A 127 0.92 -13.78 -2.47
C GLY A 127 1.10 -14.00 -0.97
N SER A 128 0.00 -14.09 -0.23
CA SER A 128 0.04 -14.14 1.24
C SER A 128 0.27 -15.54 1.79
N LEU A 129 0.87 -15.61 2.96
CA LEU A 129 1.05 -16.84 3.75
C LEU A 129 -0.29 -17.53 4.04
N GLN A 130 -1.40 -16.78 4.11
CA GLN A 130 -2.74 -17.32 4.33
C GLN A 130 -3.10 -18.39 3.30
N LYS A 131 -2.73 -18.23 2.03
CA LYS A 131 -2.99 -19.20 0.96
C LYS A 131 -2.34 -20.56 1.23
N TYR A 132 -1.15 -20.56 1.84
CA TYR A 132 -0.39 -21.77 2.15
C TYR A 132 -0.81 -22.46 3.44
N ILE A 133 -1.40 -21.71 4.37
CA ILE A 133 -1.94 -22.27 5.62
C ILE A 133 -3.32 -22.89 5.38
N ALA A 134 -4.13 -22.29 4.51
CA ALA A 134 -5.47 -22.77 4.21
C ALA A 134 -5.51 -24.02 3.31
N ASP A 135 -4.43 -24.32 2.59
CA ASP A 135 -4.32 -25.48 1.71
C ASP A 135 -3.82 -26.71 2.49
N GLU A 136 -4.73 -27.56 2.95
CA GLU A 136 -4.41 -28.79 3.69
C GLU A 136 -3.62 -29.81 2.84
N LEU A 137 -3.75 -29.76 1.50
CA LEU A 137 -3.12 -30.71 0.57
C LEU A 137 -1.70 -30.28 0.17
N ARG A 138 -1.41 -28.99 0.20
CA ARG A 138 -0.13 -28.39 -0.24
C ARG A 138 0.63 -27.70 0.89
N GLY A 139 0.45 -28.16 2.11
CA GLY A 139 1.10 -27.58 3.28
C GLY A 139 2.62 -27.43 3.08
N LEU A 140 3.17 -26.31 3.60
CA LEU A 140 4.60 -26.05 3.58
C LEU A 140 5.37 -27.10 4.40
N GLU A 141 6.52 -27.56 3.90
CA GLU A 141 7.43 -28.40 4.64
C GLU A 141 7.94 -27.70 5.91
N TRP A 142 8.32 -28.47 6.92
CA TRP A 142 8.71 -27.93 8.22
C TRP A 142 9.87 -26.94 8.14
N ASN A 143 10.89 -27.24 7.34
CA ASN A 143 12.04 -26.36 7.17
C ASN A 143 11.62 -25.00 6.59
N THR A 144 10.75 -25.00 5.57
CA THR A 144 10.21 -23.76 4.98
C THR A 144 9.39 -22.98 6.01
N ARG A 145 8.55 -23.64 6.81
CA ARG A 145 7.79 -22.99 7.89
C ARG A 145 8.72 -22.32 8.90
N TYR A 146 9.79 -23.02 9.30
CA TYR A 146 10.76 -22.49 10.24
C TYR A 146 11.45 -21.24 9.70
N GLU A 147 11.91 -21.26 8.44
CA GLU A 147 12.55 -20.11 7.81
C GLU A 147 11.57 -18.91 7.67
N ILE A 148 10.31 -19.18 7.35
CA ILE A 148 9.27 -18.15 7.32
C ILE A 148 9.09 -17.53 8.71
N ILE A 149 8.93 -18.33 9.76
CA ILE A 149 8.80 -17.85 11.15
C ILE A 149 10.00 -16.99 11.53
N ARG A 150 11.22 -17.48 11.25
CA ARG A 150 12.45 -16.75 11.53
C ARG A 150 12.48 -15.38 10.82
N GLY A 151 12.17 -15.34 9.52
CA GLY A 151 12.14 -14.10 8.77
C GLY A 151 11.08 -13.12 9.27
N ILE A 152 9.91 -13.60 9.68
CA ILE A 152 8.88 -12.74 10.30
C ILE A 152 9.43 -12.14 11.60
N CYS A 153 10.08 -12.93 12.45
CA CYS A 153 10.68 -12.43 13.69
C CYS A 153 11.78 -11.40 13.44
N GLU A 154 12.64 -11.61 12.43
CA GLU A 154 13.68 -10.66 12.02
C GLU A 154 13.07 -9.35 11.54
N GLY A 155 12.03 -9.40 10.69
CA GLY A 155 11.32 -8.22 10.21
C GLY A 155 10.61 -7.46 11.34
N LEU A 156 9.94 -8.16 12.25
CA LEU A 156 9.29 -7.54 13.41
C LEU A 156 10.31 -6.91 14.37
N HIS A 157 11.44 -7.57 14.58
CA HIS A 157 12.51 -7.01 15.40
C HIS A 157 13.00 -5.68 14.83
N HIS A 158 13.26 -5.62 13.50
CA HIS A 158 13.64 -4.39 12.82
C HIS A 158 12.59 -3.29 12.99
N LEU A 159 11.32 -3.60 12.72
CA LEU A 159 10.23 -2.63 12.87
C LEU A 159 10.10 -2.12 14.30
N HIS A 160 10.12 -3.03 15.31
CA HIS A 160 9.85 -2.66 16.69
C HIS A 160 11.06 -2.00 17.38
N LYS A 161 12.28 -2.54 17.21
CA LYS A 161 13.46 -2.10 17.96
C LYS A 161 14.22 -0.99 17.26
N GLU A 162 14.34 -1.05 15.94
CA GLU A 162 15.14 -0.07 15.21
C GLU A 162 14.28 1.10 14.71
N LYS A 163 13.04 0.85 14.32
CA LYS A 163 12.14 1.88 13.75
C LYS A 163 11.03 2.33 14.72
N GLN A 164 10.80 1.63 15.83
CA GLN A 164 9.73 1.91 16.81
C GLN A 164 8.32 1.92 16.17
N ILE A 165 8.13 1.06 15.15
CA ILE A 165 6.87 0.89 14.43
C ILE A 165 6.24 -0.41 14.88
N TYR A 166 4.99 -0.34 15.36
CA TYR A 166 4.18 -1.48 15.75
C TYR A 166 3.18 -1.78 14.63
N HIS A 167 3.09 -3.06 14.23
CA HIS A 167 2.28 -3.47 13.08
C HIS A 167 0.77 -3.32 13.32
N MET A 168 0.28 -3.59 14.52
CA MET A 168 -1.10 -3.49 14.99
C MET A 168 -2.13 -4.45 14.33
N ASP A 169 -1.84 -5.02 13.14
CA ASP A 169 -2.70 -5.97 12.41
C ASP A 169 -1.86 -7.10 11.80
N LEU A 170 -1.00 -7.73 12.61
CA LEU A 170 -0.18 -8.86 12.13
C LEU A 170 -1.05 -10.11 11.98
N LYS A 171 -1.15 -10.61 10.74
CA LYS A 171 -1.91 -11.83 10.39
C LYS A 171 -1.30 -12.48 9.14
N PRO A 172 -1.61 -13.74 8.83
CA PRO A 172 -1.05 -14.43 7.65
C PRO A 172 -1.34 -13.73 6.33
N ASP A 173 -2.45 -12.98 6.20
CA ASP A 173 -2.75 -12.18 5.01
C ASP A 173 -1.74 -11.05 4.79
N ASN A 174 -1.15 -10.51 5.85
CA ASN A 174 -0.20 -9.42 5.83
C ASN A 174 1.26 -9.90 5.83
N ILE A 175 1.50 -11.18 5.58
CA ILE A 175 2.81 -11.78 5.31
C ILE A 175 2.81 -12.27 3.87
N LEU A 176 3.57 -11.63 3.01
CA LEU A 176 3.71 -12.04 1.62
C LEU A 176 4.96 -12.92 1.45
N LEU A 177 4.93 -13.83 0.49
CA LEU A 177 6.06 -14.71 0.18
C LEU A 177 6.61 -14.35 -1.20
N ASP A 178 7.91 -14.11 -1.28
CA ASP A 178 8.57 -13.85 -2.56
C ASP A 178 8.86 -15.16 -3.33
N ASN A 179 9.56 -15.07 -4.47
CA ASN A 179 9.86 -16.23 -5.31
C ASN A 179 10.69 -17.31 -4.59
N ASP A 180 11.48 -16.92 -3.61
CA ASP A 180 12.34 -17.80 -2.82
C ASP A 180 11.68 -18.21 -1.49
N MET A 181 10.37 -17.96 -1.34
CA MET A 181 9.59 -18.20 -0.12
C MET A 181 10.07 -17.38 1.09
N VAL A 182 10.78 -16.27 0.86
CA VAL A 182 11.19 -15.35 1.93
C VAL A 182 9.97 -14.52 2.35
N PRO A 183 9.64 -14.49 3.65
CA PRO A 183 8.50 -13.72 4.13
C PRO A 183 8.79 -12.22 4.12
N LYS A 184 7.82 -11.45 3.72
CA LYS A 184 7.84 -9.98 3.71
C LYS A 184 6.60 -9.44 4.39
N ILE A 185 6.80 -8.70 5.47
CA ILE A 185 5.73 -8.06 6.25
C ILE A 185 5.20 -6.87 5.45
N THR A 186 3.88 -6.78 5.30
CA THR A 186 3.18 -5.66 4.63
C THR A 186 2.11 -5.07 5.54
N ASP A 187 1.53 -3.93 5.17
CA ASP A 187 0.41 -3.27 5.86
C ASP A 187 0.69 -2.80 7.30
N PHE A 188 1.96 -2.59 7.64
CA PHE A 188 2.36 -1.98 8.91
C PHE A 188 2.17 -0.46 8.87
N GLY A 189 1.79 0.14 9.99
CA GLY A 189 1.65 1.60 10.17
C GLY A 189 0.34 2.20 9.64
N LEU A 190 -0.33 1.60 8.65
CA LEU A 190 -1.54 2.14 8.03
C LEU A 190 -2.81 2.02 8.91
N SER A 191 -2.82 1.14 9.89
CA SER A 191 -3.91 0.99 10.86
C SER A 191 -4.25 2.28 11.60
N ARG A 192 -3.26 3.14 11.85
CA ARG A 192 -3.47 4.46 12.47
C ARG A 192 -4.25 5.44 11.59
N LEU A 193 -4.14 5.31 10.26
CA LEU A 193 -4.93 6.11 9.33
C LEU A 193 -6.39 5.68 9.33
N ASP A 194 -6.66 4.36 9.40
CA ASP A 194 -8.01 3.79 9.42
C ASP A 194 -8.76 4.10 10.72
N GLU A 195 -8.14 3.91 11.90
CA GLU A 195 -8.78 4.17 13.19
C GLU A 195 -9.23 5.61 13.36
N LYS A 196 -8.39 6.58 12.95
CA LYS A 196 -8.74 8.00 13.07
C LYS A 196 -9.76 8.45 12.03
N SER A 197 -9.82 7.84 10.86
CA SER A 197 -10.88 8.12 9.89
C SER A 197 -12.24 7.67 10.39
N LYS A 198 -12.31 6.53 11.12
CA LYS A 198 -13.54 6.03 11.76
C LYS A 198 -14.01 6.96 12.89
N THR A 199 -13.10 7.39 13.76
CA THR A 199 -13.43 8.29 14.86
C THR A 199 -13.97 9.63 14.37
N MET A 200 -13.37 10.22 13.31
CA MET A 200 -13.85 11.48 12.72
C MET A 200 -15.21 11.33 12.02
N SER A 201 -15.55 10.15 11.50
CA SER A 201 -16.86 9.90 10.91
C SER A 201 -17.94 9.74 11.99
N GLU A 202 -17.64 9.10 13.11
CA GLU A 202 -18.56 8.94 14.24
C GLU A 202 -18.87 10.27 14.93
N GLU A 203 -17.89 11.16 15.11
CA GLU A 203 -18.11 12.50 15.66
C GLU A 203 -18.99 13.39 14.77
N ARG A 204 -18.98 13.20 13.44
CA ARG A 204 -19.86 13.95 12.51
C ARG A 204 -21.31 13.46 12.52
N TYR A 205 -21.57 12.23 12.90
CA TYR A 205 -22.92 11.65 12.96
C TYR A 205 -23.49 11.56 14.37
N GLY A 206 -22.71 11.88 15.41
CA GLY A 206 -23.10 11.79 16.83
C GLY A 206 -23.68 13.05 17.45
N SER A 207 -23.89 14.12 16.68
CA SER A 207 -24.52 15.36 17.14
C SER A 207 -25.78 15.69 16.32
N LEU A 208 -26.83 14.96 16.61
CA LEU A 208 -28.24 15.32 16.33
C LEU A 208 -29.07 15.04 17.56
#